data_fc4131e5a9c2625707b9cca37781c202
#
_entry.id   fc4131e5a9c2625707b9cca37781c202
#
_cell.length_a   1.000
_cell.length_b   1.000
_cell.length_c   1.000
_cell.angle_alpha   90.00
_cell.angle_beta   90.00
_cell.angle_gamma   90.00
#
_symmetry.space_group_name_H-M   'P 1'
#
loop_
_entity.id
_entity.type
_entity.pdbx_description
1 polymer ?
#
loop_
_entity_poly.entity_id
_entity_poly.type
_entity_poly.pdbx_seq_one_letter_code
_entity_poly.pdbx_strand_id
1 'polypeptide(L)'
;MNAVINGITLTLDAHPDMFSPNSPDTGTLAMLSSVEINKGDKLLDLGCGSGIVGIYAAKLIGAENVVMTDSSETAAEFAEKNAEKNGVGGIKIYCGSAYEKVTESDFTLILSNPPYHTDFSVAKAFIEGGYHRLIYGGKMVMVTKRADWYKNKLTSVFGG
;
A
#
# COMPACT_ATOMS: atom_id res chain seq x y z
N MET A 1 -13.82 8.77 8.75
CA MET A 1 -14.56 8.58 7.50
C MET A 1 -14.91 7.12 7.28
N ASN A 2 -15.93 6.86 6.49
CA ASN A 2 -16.28 5.51 6.07
C ASN A 2 -15.97 5.33 4.58
N ALA A 3 -15.45 4.17 4.22
CA ALA A 3 -15.21 3.82 2.83
C ALA A 3 -15.85 2.48 2.53
N VAL A 4 -16.50 2.38 1.37
CA VAL A 4 -17.06 1.10 0.89
C VAL A 4 -16.32 0.74 -0.38
N ILE A 5 -15.63 -0.40 -0.35
CA ILE A 5 -14.81 -0.87 -1.47
C ILE A 5 -15.24 -2.30 -1.79
N ASN A 6 -15.79 -2.50 -2.98
CA ASN A 6 -16.27 -3.82 -3.41
C ASN A 6 -17.17 -4.50 -2.35
N GLY A 7 -18.06 -3.70 -1.74
CA GLY A 7 -19.00 -4.18 -0.73
C GLY A 7 -18.45 -4.29 0.69
N ILE A 8 -17.17 -4.00 0.90
CA ILE A 8 -16.54 -4.05 2.22
C ILE A 8 -16.48 -2.65 2.79
N THR A 9 -17.08 -2.46 3.98
CA THR A 9 -17.08 -1.17 4.67
C THR A 9 -15.91 -1.08 5.63
N LEU A 10 -15.17 0.02 5.54
CA LEU A 10 -14.06 0.35 6.44
C LEU A 10 -14.37 1.67 7.14
N THR A 11 -13.99 1.75 8.41
CA THR A 11 -14.07 2.99 9.20
C THR A 11 -12.66 3.43 9.52
N LEU A 12 -12.26 4.60 9.03
CA LEU A 12 -10.88 5.06 9.09
C LEU A 12 -10.80 6.45 9.70
N ASP A 13 -9.80 6.67 10.53
CA ASP A 13 -9.40 7.99 11.00
C ASP A 13 -8.13 8.42 10.29
N ALA A 14 -7.99 9.75 10.07
CA ALA A 14 -6.79 10.30 9.45
C ALA A 14 -6.47 11.65 10.08
N HIS A 15 -5.18 11.96 10.22
CA HIS A 15 -4.74 13.27 10.67
C HIS A 15 -5.03 14.30 9.56
N PRO A 16 -5.41 15.55 9.91
CA PRO A 16 -5.71 16.57 8.89
C PRO A 16 -4.59 16.85 7.90
N ASP A 17 -3.33 16.62 8.29
CA ASP A 17 -2.18 16.84 7.44
C ASP A 17 -1.88 15.66 6.51
N MET A 18 -2.62 14.57 6.62
CA MET A 18 -2.44 13.40 5.76
C MET A 18 -3.15 13.61 4.42
N PHE A 19 -2.64 12.93 3.40
CA PHE A 19 -3.26 12.96 2.09
C PHE A 19 -4.68 12.38 2.15
N SER A 20 -5.66 13.11 1.59
CA SER A 20 -7.08 12.74 1.57
C SER A 20 -7.65 12.38 2.95
N PRO A 21 -7.58 13.28 3.96
CA PRO A 21 -7.98 12.91 5.32
C PRO A 21 -9.50 12.71 5.50
N ASN A 22 -10.32 13.31 4.64
CA ASN A 22 -11.78 13.30 4.79
C ASN A 22 -12.51 12.34 3.84
N SER A 23 -11.82 11.78 2.86
CA SER A 23 -12.39 10.85 1.89
C SER A 23 -11.30 9.96 1.32
N PRO A 24 -11.64 8.74 0.83
CA PRO A 24 -10.68 7.92 0.15
C PRO A 24 -10.14 8.60 -1.11
N ASP A 25 -8.84 8.47 -1.35
CA ASP A 25 -8.23 8.96 -2.58
C ASP A 25 -8.79 8.21 -3.80
N THR A 26 -9.15 8.94 -4.84
CA THR A 26 -9.75 8.35 -6.05
C THR A 26 -8.79 7.40 -6.75
N GLY A 27 -7.49 7.70 -6.75
CA GLY A 27 -6.48 6.80 -7.32
C GLY A 27 -6.39 5.48 -6.56
N THR A 28 -6.43 5.54 -5.23
CA THR A 28 -6.44 4.35 -4.39
C THR A 28 -7.68 3.51 -4.65
N LEU A 29 -8.86 4.13 -4.73
CA LEU A 29 -10.10 3.42 -5.02
C LEU A 29 -10.05 2.77 -6.41
N ALA A 30 -9.54 3.47 -7.41
CA ALA A 30 -9.39 2.94 -8.75
C ALA A 30 -8.45 1.72 -8.76
N MET A 31 -7.32 1.81 -8.06
CA MET A 31 -6.39 0.69 -7.93
C MET A 31 -7.06 -0.53 -7.31
N LEU A 32 -7.75 -0.35 -6.19
CA LEU A 32 -8.42 -1.46 -5.49
C LEU A 32 -9.57 -2.06 -6.30
N SER A 33 -10.19 -1.27 -7.16
CA SER A 33 -11.24 -1.78 -8.06
C SER A 33 -10.67 -2.62 -9.20
N SER A 34 -9.42 -2.40 -9.58
CA SER A 34 -8.79 -3.07 -10.73
C SER A 34 -7.90 -4.24 -10.34
N VAL A 35 -7.42 -4.31 -9.11
CA VAL A 35 -6.53 -5.36 -8.64
C VAL A 35 -7.33 -6.52 -8.06
N GLU A 36 -6.98 -7.73 -8.49
CA GLU A 36 -7.53 -8.94 -7.94
C GLU A 36 -6.68 -9.41 -6.75
N ILE A 37 -7.30 -9.51 -5.57
CA ILE A 37 -6.64 -9.97 -4.34
C ILE A 37 -7.31 -11.27 -3.93
N ASN A 38 -6.56 -12.36 -3.94
CA ASN A 38 -7.08 -13.71 -3.71
C ASN A 38 -6.46 -14.33 -2.46
N LYS A 39 -7.14 -15.29 -1.87
CA LYS A 39 -6.56 -16.12 -0.80
C LYS A 39 -5.29 -16.78 -1.34
N GLY A 40 -4.25 -16.79 -0.53
CA GLY A 40 -2.92 -17.23 -0.96
C GLY A 40 -2.00 -16.07 -1.33
N ASP A 41 -2.54 -14.87 -1.51
CA ASP A 41 -1.70 -13.69 -1.71
C ASP A 41 -1.04 -13.26 -0.40
N LYS A 42 0.17 -12.72 -0.55
CA LYS A 42 0.90 -12.03 0.50
C LYS A 42 1.17 -10.61 0.02
N LEU A 43 0.65 -9.64 0.73
CA LEU A 43 0.53 -8.27 0.23
C LEU A 43 1.31 -7.28 1.08
N LEU A 44 2.03 -6.38 0.43
CA LEU A 44 2.66 -5.22 1.05
C LEU A 44 1.94 -3.95 0.58
N ASP A 45 1.47 -3.16 1.55
CA ASP A 45 0.95 -1.80 1.35
C ASP A 45 2.09 -0.83 1.60
N LEU A 46 2.71 -0.36 0.52
CA LEU A 46 3.92 0.45 0.55
C LEU A 46 3.56 1.94 0.51
N GLY A 47 3.92 2.65 1.58
CA GLY A 47 3.46 4.03 1.78
C GLY A 47 2.01 4.05 2.21
N CYS A 48 1.70 3.35 3.30
CA CYS A 48 0.32 2.95 3.63
C CYS A 48 -0.61 4.09 4.07
N GLY A 49 -0.08 5.24 4.49
CA GLY A 49 -0.90 6.32 5.00
C GLY A 49 -1.79 5.86 6.15
N SER A 50 -3.08 6.13 6.06
CA SER A 50 -4.06 5.72 7.08
C SER A 50 -4.35 4.21 7.09
N GLY A 51 -3.81 3.46 6.11
CA GLY A 51 -3.92 2.01 6.08
C GLY A 51 -5.06 1.44 5.25
N ILE A 52 -5.73 2.26 4.45
CA ILE A 52 -6.92 1.82 3.70
C ILE A 52 -6.66 0.58 2.83
N VAL A 53 -5.54 0.55 2.11
CA VAL A 53 -5.21 -0.56 1.19
C VAL A 53 -4.95 -1.85 1.97
N GLY A 54 -4.05 -1.79 2.96
CA GLY A 54 -3.70 -2.96 3.76
C GLY A 54 -4.87 -3.50 4.56
N ILE A 55 -5.69 -2.61 5.13
CA ILE A 55 -6.87 -3.02 5.90
C ILE A 55 -7.90 -3.70 5.00
N TYR A 56 -8.16 -3.11 3.84
CA TYR A 56 -9.05 -3.72 2.85
C TYR A 56 -8.55 -5.13 2.45
N ALA A 57 -7.26 -5.24 2.14
CA ALA A 57 -6.65 -6.52 1.80
C ALA A 57 -6.79 -7.54 2.93
N ALA A 58 -6.54 -7.11 4.18
CA ALA A 58 -6.62 -7.99 5.33
C ALA A 58 -8.04 -8.54 5.56
N LYS A 59 -9.07 -7.77 5.20
CA LYS A 59 -10.45 -8.26 5.22
C LYS A 59 -10.68 -9.39 4.24
N LEU A 60 -9.90 -9.44 3.16
CA LEU A 60 -10.03 -10.47 2.11
C LEU A 60 -9.15 -11.70 2.38
N ILE A 61 -7.90 -11.50 2.82
CA ILE A 61 -6.90 -12.57 2.87
C ILE A 61 -6.36 -12.86 4.27
N GLY A 62 -6.79 -12.10 5.29
CA GLY A 62 -6.32 -12.25 6.65
C GLY A 62 -5.18 -11.29 6.98
N ALA A 63 -5.20 -10.78 8.22
CA ALA A 63 -4.21 -9.80 8.69
C ALA A 63 -2.78 -10.35 8.66
N GLU A 64 -2.60 -11.65 8.91
CA GLU A 64 -1.30 -12.31 8.91
C GLU A 64 -0.63 -12.34 7.54
N ASN A 65 -1.39 -12.09 6.48
CA ASN A 65 -0.89 -12.08 5.10
C ASN A 65 -0.65 -10.67 4.55
N VAL A 66 -0.74 -9.65 5.41
CA VAL A 66 -0.60 -8.25 5.02
C VAL A 66 0.47 -7.57 5.87
N VAL A 67 1.33 -6.82 5.20
CA VAL A 67 2.33 -5.94 5.82
C VAL A 67 2.08 -4.53 5.32
N MET A 68 2.21 -3.54 6.22
CA MET A 68 2.13 -2.12 5.86
C MET A 68 3.40 -1.41 6.32
N THR A 69 3.81 -0.38 5.58
CA THR A 69 4.92 0.48 5.97
C THR A 69 4.71 1.91 5.49
N ASP A 70 5.17 2.86 6.28
CA ASP A 70 5.16 4.29 5.92
C ASP A 70 6.34 4.97 6.60
N SER A 71 6.88 6.02 5.99
CA SER A 71 7.97 6.79 6.57
C SER A 71 7.50 7.75 7.66
N SER A 72 6.22 8.07 7.72
CA SER A 72 5.63 8.98 8.70
C SER A 72 5.18 8.22 9.94
N GLU A 73 5.68 8.63 11.10
CA GLU A 73 5.22 8.07 12.39
C GLU A 73 3.72 8.29 12.59
N THR A 74 3.22 9.47 12.21
CA THR A 74 1.79 9.78 12.31
C THR A 74 0.97 8.82 11.45
N ALA A 75 1.39 8.59 10.22
CA ALA A 75 0.70 7.64 9.34
C ALA A 75 0.70 6.23 9.92
N ALA A 76 1.85 5.74 10.38
CA ALA A 76 1.96 4.41 10.97
C ALA A 76 1.06 4.24 12.19
N GLU A 77 0.98 5.27 13.06
CA GLU A 77 0.10 5.25 14.23
C GLU A 77 -1.37 5.19 13.83
N PHE A 78 -1.79 5.99 12.83
CA PHE A 78 -3.16 5.95 12.34
C PHE A 78 -3.48 4.63 11.67
N ALA A 79 -2.54 4.07 10.90
CA ALA A 79 -2.73 2.76 10.28
C ALA A 79 -2.95 1.68 11.32
N GLU A 80 -2.18 1.69 12.41
CA GLU A 80 -2.32 0.73 13.51
C GLU A 80 -3.68 0.85 14.20
N LYS A 81 -4.09 2.06 14.55
CA LYS A 81 -5.40 2.31 15.16
C LYS A 81 -6.54 1.89 14.23
N ASN A 82 -6.43 2.22 12.96
CA ASN A 82 -7.44 1.87 11.97
C ASN A 82 -7.53 0.36 11.75
N ALA A 83 -6.40 -0.34 11.77
CA ALA A 83 -6.39 -1.80 11.66
C ALA A 83 -7.16 -2.42 12.84
N GLU A 84 -6.91 -1.98 14.06
CA GLU A 84 -7.63 -2.45 15.23
C GLU A 84 -9.13 -2.13 15.15
N LYS A 85 -9.47 -0.90 14.75
CA LYS A 85 -10.86 -0.45 14.61
C LYS A 85 -11.65 -1.33 13.62
N ASN A 86 -10.99 -1.85 12.61
CA ASN A 86 -11.60 -2.69 11.59
C ASN A 86 -11.45 -4.20 11.86
N GLY A 87 -10.97 -4.59 13.02
CA GLY A 87 -10.86 -5.99 13.41
C GLY A 87 -9.72 -6.75 12.75
N VAL A 88 -8.72 -6.04 12.22
CA VAL A 88 -7.56 -6.64 11.55
C VAL A 88 -6.24 -6.17 12.19
N GLY A 89 -6.22 -6.06 13.51
CA GLY A 89 -5.05 -5.59 14.26
C GLY A 89 -3.81 -6.47 14.19
N GLY A 90 -3.90 -7.65 13.57
CA GLY A 90 -2.76 -8.54 13.36
C GLY A 90 -1.85 -8.17 12.21
N ILE A 91 -2.18 -7.12 11.46
CA ILE A 91 -1.32 -6.63 10.36
C ILE A 91 0.01 -6.15 10.95
N LYS A 92 1.13 -6.56 10.33
CA LYS A 92 2.44 -6.04 10.69
C LYS A 92 2.64 -4.66 10.08
N ILE A 93 2.92 -3.66 10.92
CA ILE A 93 3.06 -2.27 10.48
C ILE A 93 4.43 -1.74 10.87
N TYR A 94 5.17 -1.24 9.90
CA TYR A 94 6.51 -0.68 10.11
C TYR A 94 6.50 0.82 9.85
N CYS A 95 7.42 1.54 10.52
CA CYS A 95 7.69 2.94 10.25
C CYS A 95 9.15 3.06 9.77
N GLY A 96 9.34 3.45 8.53
CA GLY A 96 10.66 3.60 7.95
C GLY A 96 10.60 3.98 6.48
N SER A 97 11.74 4.34 5.91
CA SER A 97 11.85 4.76 4.52
C SER A 97 11.80 3.54 3.59
N ALA A 98 10.87 3.53 2.64
CA ALA A 98 10.71 2.45 1.68
C ALA A 98 10.70 1.08 2.38
N TYR A 99 11.63 0.19 2.07
CA TYR A 99 11.67 -1.18 2.60
C TYR A 99 12.60 -1.36 3.79
N GLU A 100 13.23 -0.30 4.30
CA GLU A 100 14.34 -0.43 5.27
C GLU A 100 13.98 -1.18 6.55
N LYS A 101 12.74 -1.08 7.00
CA LYS A 101 12.27 -1.76 8.22
C LYS A 101 11.52 -3.05 7.92
N VAL A 102 11.10 -3.26 6.68
CA VAL A 102 10.35 -4.44 6.27
C VAL A 102 11.29 -5.64 6.21
N THR A 103 11.06 -6.63 7.06
CA THR A 103 11.88 -7.84 7.09
C THR A 103 11.34 -8.94 6.19
N GLU A 104 10.06 -8.87 5.87
CA GLU A 104 9.41 -9.88 5.02
C GLU A 104 9.78 -9.70 3.54
N SER A 105 9.72 -10.78 2.82
CA SER A 105 9.88 -10.83 1.36
C SER A 105 8.90 -11.85 0.79
N ASP A 106 9.07 -12.20 -0.47
CA ASP A 106 8.22 -13.19 -1.14
C ASP A 106 6.75 -12.74 -1.22
N PHE A 107 6.55 -11.43 -1.41
CA PHE A 107 5.22 -10.90 -1.64
C PHE A 107 4.71 -11.30 -3.02
N THR A 108 3.41 -11.56 -3.11
CA THR A 108 2.75 -11.77 -4.41
C THR A 108 2.22 -10.46 -4.98
N LEU A 109 1.93 -9.49 -4.10
CA LEU A 109 1.42 -8.17 -4.49
C LEU A 109 2.11 -7.10 -3.65
N ILE A 110 2.59 -6.05 -4.32
CA ILE A 110 2.99 -4.80 -3.68
C ILE A 110 2.13 -3.71 -4.28
N LEU A 111 1.35 -3.05 -3.44
CA LEU A 111 0.44 -1.98 -3.85
C LEU A 111 0.93 -0.67 -3.26
N SER A 112 0.96 0.38 -4.07
CA SER A 112 1.44 1.69 -3.60
C SER A 112 0.75 2.85 -4.30
N ASN A 113 0.43 3.86 -3.50
CA ASN A 113 0.04 5.17 -3.99
C ASN A 113 1.08 6.16 -3.46
N PRO A 114 2.25 6.26 -4.10
CA PRO A 114 3.33 7.10 -3.58
C PRO A 114 3.00 8.58 -3.67
N PRO A 115 3.62 9.43 -2.83
CA PRO A 115 3.42 10.88 -2.89
C PRO A 115 3.89 11.41 -4.24
N TYR A 116 3.00 12.06 -4.97
CA TYR A 116 3.27 12.54 -6.33
C TYR A 116 3.86 13.96 -6.37
N HIS A 117 3.87 14.67 -5.26
CA HIS A 117 4.42 16.02 -5.15
C HIS A 117 5.90 16.04 -4.78
N THR A 118 6.51 14.89 -4.57
CA THR A 118 7.96 14.75 -4.35
C THR A 118 8.67 14.48 -5.68
N ASP A 119 10.02 14.49 -5.66
CA ASP A 119 10.78 14.06 -6.82
C ASP A 119 10.69 12.53 -7.00
N PHE A 120 11.34 12.02 -8.03
CA PHE A 120 11.25 10.59 -8.35
C PHE A 120 12.10 9.68 -7.45
N SER A 121 12.85 10.22 -6.47
CA SER A 121 13.71 9.39 -5.63
C SER A 121 12.92 8.38 -4.80
N VAL A 122 11.77 8.78 -4.28
CA VAL A 122 10.88 7.87 -3.52
C VAL A 122 10.34 6.77 -4.42
N ALA A 123 9.80 7.15 -5.57
CA ALA A 123 9.26 6.18 -6.53
C ALA A 123 10.34 5.21 -7.03
N LYS A 124 11.55 5.72 -7.28
CA LYS A 124 12.70 4.90 -7.67
C LYS A 124 13.01 3.84 -6.62
N ALA A 125 13.10 4.25 -5.35
CA ALA A 125 13.36 3.33 -4.25
C ALA A 125 12.24 2.29 -4.12
N PHE A 126 10.99 2.70 -4.30
CA PHE A 126 9.84 1.80 -4.24
C PHE A 126 9.90 0.74 -5.33
N ILE A 127 10.17 1.15 -6.56
CA ILE A 127 10.21 0.23 -7.71
C ILE A 127 11.40 -0.72 -7.63
N GLU A 128 12.59 -0.19 -7.40
CA GLU A 128 13.81 -1.01 -7.35
C GLU A 128 13.77 -2.00 -6.18
N GLY A 129 13.35 -1.55 -5.00
CA GLY A 129 13.22 -2.42 -3.84
C GLY A 129 12.11 -3.46 -4.01
N GLY A 130 11.03 -3.10 -4.69
CA GLY A 130 9.93 -4.03 -4.95
C GLY A 130 10.34 -5.23 -5.79
N TYR A 131 11.21 -5.02 -6.76
CA TYR A 131 11.75 -6.11 -7.57
C TYR A 131 12.39 -7.20 -6.70
N HIS A 132 13.08 -6.80 -5.64
CA HIS A 132 13.78 -7.73 -4.76
C HIS A 132 12.88 -8.37 -3.68
N ARG A 133 11.67 -7.86 -3.50
CA ARG A 133 10.75 -8.34 -2.45
C ARG A 133 9.58 -9.16 -2.98
N LEU A 134 9.42 -9.23 -4.31
CA LEU A 134 8.37 -10.02 -4.95
C LEU A 134 8.87 -11.41 -5.29
N ILE A 135 7.96 -12.39 -5.22
CA ILE A 135 8.21 -13.71 -5.80
C ILE A 135 8.23 -13.62 -7.32
N TYR A 136 8.76 -14.60 -7.98
CA TYR A 136 8.62 -14.74 -9.43
C TYR A 136 7.11 -14.82 -9.77
N GLY A 137 6.68 -13.99 -10.72
CA GLY A 137 5.26 -13.88 -11.07
C GLY A 137 4.46 -12.93 -10.18
N GLY A 138 5.07 -12.39 -9.13
CA GLY A 138 4.42 -11.37 -8.29
C GLY A 138 4.26 -10.05 -9.04
N LYS A 139 3.35 -9.21 -8.55
CA LYS A 139 2.99 -7.96 -9.23
C LYS A 139 3.16 -6.76 -8.32
N MET A 140 3.65 -5.68 -8.90
CA MET A 140 3.67 -4.37 -8.28
C MET A 140 2.71 -3.45 -9.01
N VAL A 141 1.76 -2.85 -8.28
CA VAL A 141 0.76 -1.94 -8.85
C VAL A 141 0.88 -0.60 -8.15
N MET A 142 0.98 0.45 -8.93
CA MET A 142 1.19 1.80 -8.41
C MET A 142 0.19 2.79 -9.00
N VAL A 143 -0.27 3.70 -8.15
CA VAL A 143 -1.07 4.86 -8.57
C VAL A 143 -0.11 5.99 -8.90
N THR A 144 -0.29 6.66 -10.04
CA THR A 144 0.57 7.78 -10.42
C THR A 144 -0.17 8.79 -11.28
N LYS A 145 0.27 10.05 -11.21
CA LYS A 145 -0.08 11.12 -12.15
C LYS A 145 1.05 11.39 -13.15
N ARG A 146 2.14 10.60 -13.08
CA ARG A 146 3.34 10.73 -13.92
C ARG A 146 3.57 9.42 -14.68
N ALA A 147 2.55 9.01 -15.44
CA ALA A 147 2.49 7.68 -16.05
C ALA A 147 3.70 7.32 -16.91
N ASP A 148 4.19 8.27 -17.71
CA ASP A 148 5.31 8.00 -18.64
C ASP A 148 6.58 7.59 -17.89
N TRP A 149 6.96 8.35 -16.86
CA TRP A 149 8.15 8.03 -16.08
C TRP A 149 8.00 6.68 -15.37
N TYR A 150 6.84 6.45 -14.73
CA TYR A 150 6.59 5.21 -14.00
C TYR A 150 6.60 4.00 -14.93
N LYS A 151 5.95 4.10 -16.08
CA LYS A 151 5.92 3.03 -17.07
C LYS A 151 7.32 2.68 -17.55
N ASN A 152 8.13 3.69 -17.89
CA ASN A 152 9.50 3.48 -18.34
C ASN A 152 10.35 2.85 -17.22
N LYS A 153 10.23 3.34 -15.99
CA LYS A 153 11.01 2.81 -14.86
C LYS A 153 10.61 1.38 -14.53
N LEU A 154 9.32 1.08 -14.48
CA LEU A 154 8.82 -0.28 -14.21
C LEU A 154 9.29 -1.26 -15.29
N THR A 155 9.22 -0.86 -16.56
CA THR A 155 9.69 -1.70 -17.66
C THR A 155 11.20 -1.94 -17.57
N SER A 156 11.97 -0.90 -17.24
CA SER A 156 13.43 -1.00 -17.08
C SER A 156 13.81 -1.99 -15.99
N VAL A 157 13.11 -2.00 -14.85
CA VAL A 157 13.44 -2.83 -13.69
C VAL A 157 12.86 -4.23 -13.83
N PHE A 158 11.62 -4.36 -14.27
CA PHE A 158 10.89 -5.63 -14.30
C PHE A 158 10.93 -6.33 -15.66
N GLY A 159 11.28 -5.64 -16.71
CA GLY A 159 11.36 -6.21 -18.05
C GLY A 159 10.05 -6.26 -18.81
N GLY A 160 9.02 -5.60 -18.27
CA GLY A 160 7.73 -5.55 -18.97
C GLY A 160 6.51 -5.79 -18.13
#